data_be8e440b609dd84a6950e56744275f8d
#
_entry.id   be8e440b609dd84a6950e56744275f8d
#
_cell.length_a   1.000
_cell.length_b   1.000
_cell.length_c   1.000
_cell.angle_alpha   90.00
_cell.angle_beta   90.00
_cell.angle_gamma   90.00
#
_symmetry.space_group_name_H-M   'P 1'
#
loop_
_entity.id
_entity.type
_entity.pdbx_description
1 polymer ?
#
loop_
_entity_poly.entity_id
_entity_poly.type
_entity_poly.pdbx_seq_one_letter_code
_entity_poly.pdbx_strand_id
1 'polypeptide(L)' 'MSDVTSDFRPLDPGRINLTDPLEVQYWCRELGCSTSALESAVDKAGDHISAVRAQLERAHAGARSG' A
#
# COMPACT_ATOMS: atom_id res chain seq x y z
N MET A 1 4.43 6.22 22.90
CA MET A 1 5.32 6.00 22.13
C MET A 1 5.24 6.51 20.77
N SER A 2 6.11 7.23 20.37
CA SER A 2 5.97 7.80 19.13
C SER A 2 6.40 6.88 18.07
N ASP A 3 5.62 6.82 17.05
CA ASP A 3 5.88 6.04 15.89
C ASP A 3 6.25 7.01 14.82
N VAL A 4 7.43 6.92 14.31
CA VAL A 4 7.90 7.87 13.31
C VAL A 4 6.93 7.95 12.14
N THR A 5 6.38 6.83 11.75
CA THR A 5 5.47 6.83 10.60
C THR A 5 4.11 7.38 10.91
N SER A 6 3.76 7.56 12.18
CA SER A 6 2.43 8.09 12.50
C SER A 6 2.28 9.55 12.12
N ASP A 7 3.40 10.28 12.05
CA ASP A 7 3.37 11.68 11.61
C ASP A 7 3.71 11.84 10.14
N PHE A 8 4.08 10.74 9.50
CA PHE A 8 4.49 10.80 8.11
C PHE A 8 3.27 11.02 7.21
N ARG A 9 3.44 11.88 6.23
CA ARG A 9 2.40 12.09 5.23
C ARG A 9 3.02 12.09 3.86
N PRO A 10 2.50 11.28 2.93
CA PRO A 10 3.03 11.28 1.56
C PRO A 10 2.87 12.65 0.91
N LEU A 11 3.77 12.97 0.01
CA LEU A 11 3.65 14.20 -0.75
C LEU A 11 2.39 14.23 -1.60
N ASP A 12 2.01 13.07 -2.10
CA ASP A 12 0.80 12.94 -2.90
C ASP A 12 -0.04 11.81 -2.30
N PRO A 13 -0.97 12.12 -1.40
CA PRO A 13 -1.75 11.07 -0.73
C PRO A 13 -2.63 10.23 -1.64
N GLY A 14 -2.83 10.64 -2.87
CA GLY A 14 -3.59 9.84 -3.83
C GLY A 14 -2.76 8.84 -4.60
N ARG A 15 -1.44 8.85 -4.41
CA ARG A 15 -0.55 7.99 -5.18
C ARG A 15 0.50 7.37 -4.26
N ILE A 16 0.96 6.20 -4.67
CA ILE A 16 1.94 5.46 -3.88
C ILE A 16 3.30 5.57 -4.55
N ASN A 17 4.29 6.02 -3.77
CA ASN A 17 5.66 6.14 -4.27
C ASN A 17 6.51 5.02 -3.68
N LEU A 18 6.80 4.02 -4.49
CA LEU A 18 7.57 2.85 -4.04
C LEU A 18 9.07 3.13 -3.90
N THR A 19 9.52 4.28 -4.35
CA THR A 19 10.94 4.62 -4.24
C THR A 19 11.31 5.19 -2.88
N ASP A 20 10.32 5.56 -2.08
CA ASP A 20 10.54 6.11 -0.75
C ASP A 20 10.23 5.05 0.30
N PRO A 21 11.24 4.53 1.02
CA PRO A 21 10.99 3.48 2.01
C PRO A 21 10.02 3.88 3.11
N LEU A 22 10.02 5.14 3.52
CA LEU A 22 9.08 5.59 4.54
C LEU A 22 7.66 5.56 4.02
N GLU A 23 7.48 5.94 2.79
CA GLU A 23 6.15 5.92 2.19
C GLU A 23 5.67 4.48 1.99
N VAL A 24 6.56 3.58 1.61
CA VAL A 24 6.21 2.18 1.49
C VAL A 24 5.73 1.64 2.83
N GLN A 25 6.44 1.94 3.91
CA GLN A 25 6.02 1.50 5.23
C GLN A 25 4.68 2.10 5.61
N TYR A 26 4.49 3.36 5.32
CA TYR A 26 3.23 4.04 5.61
C TYR A 26 2.07 3.33 4.93
N TRP A 27 2.21 3.06 3.64
CA TRP A 27 1.12 2.43 2.88
C TRP A 27 0.88 0.99 3.29
N CYS A 28 1.95 0.27 3.63
CA CYS A 28 1.79 -1.10 4.12
C CYS A 28 0.96 -1.13 5.39
N ARG A 29 1.17 -0.18 6.28
CA ARG A 29 0.38 -0.08 7.51
C ARG A 29 -1.05 0.33 7.22
N GLU A 30 -1.22 1.35 6.37
CA GLU A 30 -2.55 1.85 6.05
C GLU A 30 -3.40 0.80 5.37
N LEU A 31 -2.79 0.04 4.49
CA LEU A 31 -3.52 -0.94 3.69
C LEU A 31 -3.49 -2.34 4.29
N GLY A 32 -2.71 -2.53 5.34
CA GLY A 32 -2.62 -3.82 6.01
C GLY A 32 -2.04 -4.90 5.13
N CYS A 33 -0.97 -4.59 4.40
CA CYS A 33 -0.37 -5.55 3.49
C CYS A 33 1.15 -5.54 3.64
N SER A 34 1.80 -6.54 3.06
CA SER A 34 3.25 -6.60 3.04
C SER A 34 3.80 -5.73 1.92
N THR A 35 5.10 -5.46 1.97
CA THR A 35 5.77 -4.72 0.91
C THR A 35 5.61 -5.42 -0.43
N SER A 36 5.77 -6.72 -0.43
CA SER A 36 5.59 -7.53 -1.64
C SER A 36 4.21 -7.38 -2.23
N ALA A 37 3.19 -7.45 -1.37
CA ALA A 37 1.81 -7.31 -1.82
C ALA A 37 1.56 -5.92 -2.35
N LEU A 38 2.11 -4.90 -1.70
CA LEU A 38 1.97 -3.53 -2.15
C LEU A 38 2.59 -3.33 -3.53
N GLU A 39 3.81 -3.80 -3.70
CA GLU A 39 4.50 -3.69 -4.98
C GLU A 39 3.74 -4.39 -6.08
N SER A 40 3.25 -5.57 -5.80
CA SER A 40 2.49 -6.33 -6.77
C SER A 40 1.20 -5.62 -7.16
N ALA A 41 0.53 -5.05 -6.17
CA ALA A 41 -0.71 -4.32 -6.43
C ALA A 41 -0.47 -3.08 -7.30
N VAL A 42 0.61 -2.36 -7.01
CA VAL A 42 0.97 -1.19 -7.81
C VAL A 42 1.33 -1.60 -9.23
N ASP A 43 2.04 -2.71 -9.36
CA ASP A 43 2.43 -3.20 -10.68
C ASP A 43 1.21 -3.56 -11.53
N LYS A 44 0.19 -4.11 -10.91
CA LYS A 44 -1.00 -4.54 -11.62
C LYS A 44 -2.04 -3.45 -11.84
N ALA A 45 -2.21 -2.59 -10.85
CA ALA A 45 -3.28 -1.60 -10.86
C ALA A 45 -2.81 -0.17 -11.08
N GLY A 46 -1.51 0.07 -10.98
CA GLY A 46 -0.97 1.41 -11.05
C GLY A 46 -0.79 1.99 -9.65
N ASP A 47 -0.35 3.23 -9.58
CA ASP A 47 0.03 3.84 -8.31
C ASP A 47 -1.06 4.66 -7.65
N HIS A 48 -2.26 4.71 -8.22
CA HIS A 48 -3.38 5.40 -7.60
C HIS A 48 -3.90 4.58 -6.41
N ILE A 49 -4.09 5.25 -5.28
CA ILE A 49 -4.46 4.56 -4.07
C ILE A 49 -5.78 3.80 -4.20
N SER A 50 -6.76 4.37 -4.88
CA SER A 50 -8.05 3.70 -5.02
C SER A 50 -7.92 2.41 -5.84
N ALA A 51 -7.10 2.44 -6.88
CA ALA A 51 -6.88 1.26 -7.70
C ALA A 51 -6.11 0.19 -6.92
N VAL A 52 -5.13 0.61 -6.13
CA VAL A 52 -4.34 -0.31 -5.33
C VAL A 52 -5.21 -0.97 -4.25
N ARG A 53 -6.08 -0.19 -3.62
CA ARG A 53 -7.00 -0.75 -2.63
C ARG A 53 -7.89 -1.82 -3.24
N ALA A 54 -8.44 -1.54 -4.41
CA ALA A 54 -9.27 -2.51 -5.10
C ALA A 54 -8.50 -3.78 -5.45
N GLN A 55 -7.26 -3.60 -5.89
CA GLN A 55 -6.42 -4.74 -6.24
C GLN A 55 -6.10 -5.59 -5.01
N LEU A 56 -5.82 -4.95 -3.89
CA LEU A 56 -5.53 -5.67 -2.65
C LEU A 56 -6.74 -6.42 -2.14
N GLU A 57 -7.91 -5.83 -2.27
CA GLU A 57 -9.14 -6.51 -1.86
C GLU A 57 -9.39 -7.74 -2.71
N ARG A 58 -9.14 -7.66 -3.99
CA ARG A 58 -9.26 -8.81 -4.86
C ARG A 58 -8.29 -9.90 -4.49
N ALA A 59 -7.05 -9.52 -4.21
CA ALA A 59 -6.03 -10.46 -3.84
C ALA A 59 -6.38 -11.17 -2.53
N HIS A 60 -6.90 -10.41 -1.57
CA HIS A 60 -7.34 -10.99 -0.31
C HIS A 60 -8.49 -11.95 -0.51
N ALA A 61 -9.45 -11.57 -1.30
CA ALA A 61 -10.59 -12.44 -1.58
C ALA A 61 -10.13 -13.72 -2.25
N GLY A 62 -9.22 -13.61 -3.21
CA GLY A 62 -8.69 -14.79 -3.88
C GLY A 62 -7.88 -15.66 -2.95
N ALA A 63 -7.06 -15.05 -2.11
CA ALA A 63 -6.20 -15.79 -1.19
C ALA A 63 -7.01 -16.53 -0.15
N ARG A 64 -8.16 -15.98 0.23
CA ARG A 64 -8.96 -16.61 1.25
C ARG A 64 -9.74 -17.80 0.76
N SER A 65 -9.94 -17.88 -0.51
CA SER A 65 -10.73 -18.97 -1.05
C SER A 65 -10.01 -20.30 -0.94
N GLY A 66 -8.75 -20.26 -0.68
CA GLY A 66 -7.98 -21.48 -0.49
C GLY A 66 -8.22 -22.12 0.85
#